data_baf82f5fb5291ea8e87938db0a4850f4
#
_entry.id   baf82f5fb5291ea8e87938db0a4850f4
#
_cell.length_a   1.000
_cell.length_b   1.000
_cell.length_c   1.000
_cell.angle_alpha   90.00
_cell.angle_beta   90.00
_cell.angle_gamma   90.00
#
_symmetry.space_group_name_H-M   'P 1'
#
loop_
_entity.id
_entity.type
_entity.pdbx_description
1 polymer ?
#
loop_
_entity_poly.entity_id
_entity_poly.type
_entity_poly.pdbx_seq_one_letter_code
_entity_poly.pdbx_strand_id
1 'polypeptide(L)'
;MIRGIGVDTVQIDRFERQLARTPALVDRLFVGEERGLGARSLAARFAAKEALIKALGGSAGLSWHDMEVRRGAERAPYFLRTAALERALHVHGAQRIHLSLTHDAGVATAFVVVESDLESGGSTLAVSDGTGTLETPMPSLVSTSDTPENLRTTDPEGAA
;
A
#
# COMPACT_ATOMS: atom_id res chain seq x y z
N MET A 1 4.33 10.79 5.55
CA MET A 1 3.50 10.95 4.31
C MET A 1 3.24 9.59 3.71
N ILE A 2 2.00 9.29 3.23
CA ILE A 2 1.68 8.04 2.54
C ILE A 2 2.44 7.98 1.22
N ARG A 3 3.11 6.87 0.96
CA ARG A 3 3.89 6.60 -0.26
C ARG A 3 3.22 5.58 -1.17
N GLY A 4 2.39 4.72 -0.60
CA GLY A 4 1.63 3.74 -1.38
C GLY A 4 0.57 3.03 -0.56
N ILE A 5 -0.42 2.50 -1.26
CA ILE A 5 -1.53 1.75 -0.69
C ILE A 5 -1.72 0.49 -1.52
N GLY A 6 -1.95 -0.64 -0.86
CA GLY A 6 -2.24 -1.90 -1.53
C GLY A 6 -3.35 -2.67 -0.83
N VAL A 7 -4.19 -3.27 -1.63
CA VAL A 7 -5.27 -4.18 -1.18
C VAL A 7 -5.19 -5.45 -2.00
N ASP A 8 -5.36 -6.57 -1.34
CA ASP A 8 -5.56 -7.86 -2.01
C ASP A 8 -6.59 -8.72 -1.30
N THR A 9 -7.25 -9.57 -2.08
CA THR A 9 -8.33 -10.43 -1.61
C THR A 9 -8.17 -11.83 -2.18
N VAL A 10 -8.19 -12.83 -1.31
CA VAL A 10 -7.99 -14.24 -1.63
C VAL A 10 -9.19 -15.07 -1.21
N GLN A 11 -9.77 -15.82 -2.15
CA GLN A 11 -10.81 -16.80 -1.84
C GLN A 11 -10.18 -18.02 -1.18
N ILE A 12 -10.52 -18.28 0.08
CA ILE A 12 -9.87 -19.27 0.93
C ILE A 12 -9.97 -20.68 0.35
N ASP A 13 -11.18 -21.12 -0.04
CA ASP A 13 -11.38 -22.46 -0.59
C ASP A 13 -10.61 -22.70 -1.89
N ARG A 14 -10.54 -21.68 -2.76
CA ARG A 14 -9.75 -21.77 -4.00
C ARG A 14 -8.26 -21.90 -3.69
N PHE A 15 -7.76 -21.12 -2.73
CA PHE A 15 -6.38 -21.14 -2.30
C PHE A 15 -6.02 -22.49 -1.66
N GLU A 16 -6.88 -23.02 -0.79
CA GLU A 16 -6.71 -24.34 -0.17
C GLU A 16 -6.63 -25.46 -1.21
N ARG A 17 -7.54 -25.47 -2.18
CA ARG A 17 -7.46 -26.43 -3.30
C ARG A 17 -6.17 -26.31 -4.10
N GLN A 18 -5.64 -25.10 -4.26
CA GLN A 18 -4.38 -24.88 -4.96
C GLN A 18 -3.20 -25.40 -4.16
N LEU A 19 -3.15 -25.19 -2.85
CA LEU A 19 -2.14 -25.78 -1.96
C LEU A 19 -2.19 -27.31 -1.98
N ALA A 20 -3.40 -27.90 -1.93
CA ALA A 20 -3.59 -29.35 -2.01
C ALA A 20 -3.08 -29.95 -3.34
N ARG A 21 -3.29 -29.26 -4.45
CA ARG A 21 -2.83 -29.71 -5.78
C ARG A 21 -1.31 -29.54 -5.97
N THR A 22 -0.72 -28.57 -5.31
CA THR A 22 0.68 -28.21 -5.47
C THR A 22 1.29 -27.92 -4.09
N PRO A 23 1.60 -28.97 -3.30
CA PRO A 23 2.11 -28.79 -1.91
C PRO A 23 3.39 -27.94 -1.85
N ALA A 24 4.24 -27.99 -2.87
CA ALA A 24 5.46 -27.17 -2.96
C ALA A 24 5.18 -25.65 -2.94
N LEU A 25 3.94 -25.21 -3.16
CA LEU A 25 3.57 -23.80 -3.04
C LEU A 25 3.74 -23.28 -1.62
N VAL A 26 3.52 -24.10 -0.60
CA VAL A 26 3.73 -23.69 0.78
C VAL A 26 5.18 -23.26 0.98
N ASP A 27 6.13 -24.09 0.55
CA ASP A 27 7.56 -23.81 0.68
C ASP A 27 8.01 -22.63 -0.20
N ARG A 28 7.39 -22.45 -1.36
CA ARG A 28 7.69 -21.35 -2.27
C ARG A 28 7.19 -19.99 -1.77
N LEU A 29 6.00 -19.95 -1.15
CA LEU A 29 5.33 -18.71 -0.78
C LEU A 29 5.58 -18.29 0.67
N PHE A 30 5.87 -19.25 1.54
CA PHE A 30 5.92 -19.04 2.99
C PHE A 30 7.23 -19.48 3.60
N VAL A 31 7.59 -18.87 4.72
CA VAL A 31 8.84 -19.12 5.43
C VAL A 31 8.61 -19.14 6.94
N GLY A 32 9.55 -19.77 7.67
CA GLY A 32 9.54 -19.78 9.13
C GLY A 32 8.23 -20.32 9.72
N GLU A 33 7.67 -19.55 10.64
CA GLU A 33 6.43 -19.91 11.36
C GLU A 33 5.18 -19.92 10.47
N GLU A 34 5.21 -19.29 9.31
CA GLU A 34 4.06 -19.26 8.42
C GLU A 34 3.67 -20.65 7.93
N ARG A 35 4.65 -21.53 7.64
CA ARG A 35 4.45 -22.85 7.02
C ARG A 35 3.56 -23.79 7.84
N GLY A 36 3.56 -23.65 9.16
CA GLY A 36 2.76 -24.48 10.07
C GLY A 36 1.30 -24.04 10.22
N LEU A 37 0.87 -23.00 9.49
CA LEU A 37 -0.45 -22.43 9.66
C LEU A 37 -1.50 -23.09 8.76
N GLY A 38 -2.77 -23.08 9.21
CA GLY A 38 -3.88 -23.57 8.38
C GLY A 38 -4.19 -22.66 7.19
N ALA A 39 -4.87 -23.21 6.18
CA ALA A 39 -5.15 -22.58 4.89
C ALA A 39 -5.75 -21.15 4.98
N ARG A 40 -6.67 -20.91 5.93
CA ARG A 40 -7.24 -19.58 6.18
C ARG A 40 -6.16 -18.54 6.56
N SER A 41 -5.25 -18.93 7.42
CA SER A 41 -4.15 -18.06 7.87
C SER A 41 -3.11 -17.86 6.77
N LEU A 42 -2.85 -18.87 5.96
CA LEU A 42 -1.97 -18.79 4.80
C LEU A 42 -2.57 -17.89 3.70
N ALA A 43 -3.89 -18.01 3.44
CA ALA A 43 -4.58 -17.15 2.48
C ALA A 43 -4.48 -15.66 2.88
N ALA A 44 -4.66 -15.34 4.17
CA ALA A 44 -4.52 -13.96 4.65
C ALA A 44 -3.08 -13.44 4.51
N ARG A 45 -2.07 -14.29 4.73
CA ARG A 45 -0.66 -13.92 4.55
C ARG A 45 -0.29 -13.75 3.08
N PHE A 46 -0.83 -14.61 2.22
CA PHE A 46 -0.66 -14.45 0.78
C PHE A 46 -1.26 -13.12 0.31
N ALA A 47 -2.49 -12.81 0.72
CA ALA A 47 -3.12 -11.51 0.46
C ALA A 47 -2.25 -10.34 0.97
N ALA A 48 -1.63 -10.47 2.16
CA ALA A 48 -0.74 -9.43 2.70
C ALA A 48 0.49 -9.20 1.81
N LYS A 49 1.12 -10.27 1.34
CA LYS A 49 2.29 -10.19 0.45
C LYS A 49 1.94 -9.52 -0.88
N GLU A 50 0.82 -9.92 -1.49
CA GLU A 50 0.30 -9.28 -2.70
C GLU A 50 -0.09 -7.81 -2.48
N ALA A 51 -0.71 -7.49 -1.35
CA ALA A 51 -1.04 -6.12 -1.00
C ALA A 51 0.23 -5.26 -0.82
N LEU A 52 1.29 -5.80 -0.23
CA LEU A 52 2.58 -5.10 -0.11
C LEU A 52 3.21 -4.83 -1.47
N ILE A 53 3.20 -5.82 -2.38
CA ILE A 53 3.68 -5.65 -3.77
C ILE A 53 2.92 -4.51 -4.46
N LYS A 54 1.60 -4.45 -4.30
CA LYS A 54 0.77 -3.38 -4.86
C LYS A 54 1.09 -2.03 -4.23
N ALA A 55 1.30 -1.97 -2.92
CA ALA A 55 1.66 -0.74 -2.22
C ALA A 55 3.03 -0.18 -2.65
N LEU A 56 3.95 -1.06 -3.05
CA LEU A 56 5.27 -0.69 -3.58
C LEU A 56 5.27 -0.45 -5.10
N GLY A 57 4.12 -0.57 -5.78
CA GLY A 57 4.04 -0.41 -7.24
C GLY A 57 4.70 -1.55 -8.03
N GLY A 58 5.02 -2.67 -7.39
CA GLY A 58 5.67 -3.84 -7.97
C GLY A 58 6.44 -4.64 -6.93
N SER A 59 7.10 -5.72 -7.34
CA SER A 59 7.85 -6.59 -6.43
C SER A 59 9.06 -5.91 -5.76
N ALA A 60 9.55 -4.82 -6.32
CA ALA A 60 10.72 -4.08 -5.83
C ALA A 60 11.94 -4.98 -5.56
N GLY A 61 12.06 -6.10 -6.29
CA GLY A 61 13.11 -7.10 -6.11
C GLY A 61 12.92 -8.03 -4.90
N LEU A 62 11.77 -7.99 -4.24
CA LEU A 62 11.43 -8.87 -3.14
C LEU A 62 11.05 -10.27 -3.64
N SER A 63 11.54 -11.30 -2.95
CA SER A 63 11.02 -12.66 -3.03
C SER A 63 9.87 -12.84 -2.03
N TRP A 64 9.10 -13.92 -2.18
CA TRP A 64 8.04 -14.28 -1.24
C TRP A 64 8.53 -14.46 0.20
N HIS A 65 9.77 -14.92 0.37
CA HIS A 65 10.41 -15.17 1.66
C HIS A 65 10.88 -13.88 2.36
N ASP A 66 11.10 -12.82 1.60
CA ASP A 66 11.46 -11.50 2.17
C ASP A 66 10.27 -10.79 2.84
N MET A 67 9.06 -11.29 2.58
CA MET A 67 7.78 -10.72 3.05
C MET A 67 7.11 -11.59 4.10
N GLU A 68 7.85 -12.13 5.08
CA GLU A 68 7.28 -12.93 6.16
C GLU A 68 6.33 -12.12 7.03
N VAL A 69 5.10 -12.65 7.23
CA VAL A 69 4.09 -12.01 8.09
C VAL A 69 4.01 -12.72 9.43
N ARG A 70 4.24 -11.98 10.50
CA ARG A 70 4.16 -12.44 11.89
C ARG A 70 3.02 -11.76 12.65
N ARG A 71 2.80 -12.24 13.87
CA ARG A 71 1.88 -11.62 14.83
C ARG A 71 2.69 -11.10 16.01
N GLY A 72 2.49 -9.83 16.35
CA GLY A 72 3.05 -9.17 17.50
C GLY A 72 2.15 -9.26 18.73
N ALA A 73 2.36 -8.34 19.66
CA ALA A 73 1.49 -8.12 20.81
C ALA A 73 0.04 -7.89 20.32
N GLU A 74 -0.93 -8.33 21.13
CA GLU A 74 -2.36 -8.19 20.82
C GLU A 74 -2.77 -8.83 19.48
N ARG A 75 -1.94 -9.74 18.97
CA ARG A 75 -2.13 -10.45 17.69
C ARG A 75 -2.12 -9.53 16.45
N ALA A 76 -1.62 -8.31 16.56
CA ALA A 76 -1.46 -7.39 15.45
C ALA A 76 -0.52 -7.99 14.39
N PRO A 77 -0.92 -8.04 13.10
CA PRO A 77 -0.05 -8.55 12.04
C PRO A 77 1.01 -7.51 11.66
N TYR A 78 2.21 -7.99 11.33
CA TYR A 78 3.28 -7.15 10.81
C TYR A 78 4.19 -7.94 9.87
N PHE A 79 4.89 -7.26 8.97
CA PHE A 79 5.97 -7.85 8.18
C PHE A 79 7.26 -7.88 8.99
N LEU A 80 7.92 -9.04 9.02
CA LEU A 80 9.27 -9.14 9.59
C LEU A 80 10.22 -8.26 8.78
N ARG A 81 10.96 -7.39 9.46
CA ARG A 81 11.88 -6.45 8.82
C ARG A 81 13.16 -7.18 8.40
N THR A 82 13.20 -7.65 7.16
CA THR A 82 14.38 -8.23 6.53
C THR A 82 15.23 -7.15 5.85
N ALA A 83 16.51 -7.43 5.63
CA ALA A 83 17.37 -6.49 4.90
C ALA A 83 16.88 -6.21 3.47
N ALA A 84 16.26 -7.20 2.82
CA ALA A 84 15.65 -7.02 1.49
C ALA A 84 14.44 -6.09 1.56
N LEU A 85 13.55 -6.28 2.53
CA LEU A 85 12.37 -5.43 2.72
C LEU A 85 12.77 -3.99 3.07
N GLU A 86 13.79 -3.80 3.90
CA GLU A 86 14.33 -2.46 4.23
C GLU A 86 14.85 -1.74 2.99
N ARG A 87 15.60 -2.44 2.13
CA ARG A 87 16.08 -1.86 0.88
C ARG A 87 14.93 -1.47 -0.06
N ALA A 88 13.93 -2.35 -0.19
CA ALA A 88 12.76 -2.08 -1.03
C ALA A 88 11.99 -0.84 -0.56
N LEU A 89 11.77 -0.72 0.75
CA LEU A 89 11.13 0.45 1.35
C LEU A 89 11.95 1.72 1.11
N HIS A 90 13.27 1.65 1.33
CA HIS A 90 14.16 2.79 1.13
C HIS A 90 14.12 3.30 -0.32
N VAL A 91 14.20 2.39 -1.31
CA VAL A 91 14.09 2.73 -2.74
C VAL A 91 12.74 3.40 -3.03
N HIS A 92 11.67 2.96 -2.37
CA HIS A 92 10.33 3.52 -2.50
C HIS A 92 10.11 4.81 -1.68
N GLY A 93 11.10 5.23 -0.91
CA GLY A 93 11.04 6.40 -0.03
C GLY A 93 10.09 6.20 1.14
N ALA A 94 9.90 4.96 1.60
CA ALA A 94 9.07 4.59 2.72
C ALA A 94 9.89 4.05 3.89
N GLN A 95 9.42 4.22 5.11
CA GLN A 95 10.04 3.72 6.34
C GLN A 95 9.09 2.84 7.15
N ARG A 96 7.80 3.09 7.08
CA ARG A 96 6.78 2.36 7.85
C ARG A 96 5.86 1.57 6.96
N ILE A 97 5.42 0.42 7.48
CA ILE A 97 4.39 -0.43 6.87
C ILE A 97 3.29 -0.62 7.90
N HIS A 98 2.08 -0.29 7.52
CA HIS A 98 0.87 -0.60 8.27
C HIS A 98 0.16 -1.75 7.58
N LEU A 99 -0.23 -2.77 8.34
CA LEU A 99 -0.89 -3.97 7.82
C LEU A 99 -2.16 -4.25 8.61
N SER A 100 -3.25 -4.46 7.90
CA SER A 100 -4.51 -4.98 8.46
C SER A 100 -4.94 -6.21 7.70
N LEU A 101 -5.39 -7.24 8.44
CA LEU A 101 -5.88 -8.50 7.89
C LEU A 101 -7.28 -8.77 8.41
N THR A 102 -8.16 -9.20 7.53
CA THR A 102 -9.47 -9.72 7.88
C THR A 102 -9.80 -10.96 7.06
N HIS A 103 -10.75 -11.75 7.54
CA HIS A 103 -11.34 -12.85 6.77
C HIS A 103 -12.81 -13.01 7.18
N ASP A 104 -13.67 -13.00 6.18
CA ASP A 104 -15.10 -13.20 6.35
C ASP A 104 -15.68 -13.84 5.08
N ALA A 105 -16.81 -14.51 5.21
CA ALA A 105 -17.56 -15.13 4.09
C ALA A 105 -16.67 -15.92 3.10
N GLY A 106 -15.68 -16.67 3.60
CA GLY A 106 -14.78 -17.46 2.74
C GLY A 106 -13.68 -16.68 2.02
N VAL A 107 -13.51 -15.42 2.37
CA VAL A 107 -12.52 -14.51 1.76
C VAL A 107 -11.54 -14.01 2.82
N ALA A 108 -10.26 -13.95 2.48
CA ALA A 108 -9.22 -13.27 3.26
C ALA A 108 -8.81 -12.00 2.53
N THR A 109 -8.79 -10.88 3.24
CA THR A 109 -8.41 -9.57 2.68
C THR A 109 -7.27 -8.97 3.48
N ALA A 110 -6.32 -8.36 2.79
CA ALA A 110 -5.24 -7.59 3.36
C ALA A 110 -5.26 -6.15 2.86
N PHE A 111 -4.96 -5.23 3.75
CA PHE A 111 -4.77 -3.82 3.46
C PHE A 111 -3.39 -3.38 3.95
N VAL A 112 -2.60 -2.78 3.08
CA VAL A 112 -1.25 -2.30 3.36
C VAL A 112 -1.15 -0.82 3.03
N VAL A 113 -0.55 -0.05 3.94
CA VAL A 113 -0.12 1.33 3.70
C VAL A 113 1.37 1.40 3.95
N VAL A 114 2.12 1.96 3.00
CA VAL A 114 3.53 2.29 3.19
C VAL A 114 3.69 3.79 3.33
N GLU A 115 4.51 4.22 4.29
CA GLU A 115 4.58 5.60 4.71
C GLU A 115 6.04 6.03 4.91
N SER A 116 6.36 7.27 4.48
CA SER A 116 7.60 7.95 4.87
C SER A 116 7.41 8.69 6.17
N ASP A 117 8.44 8.70 7.00
CA ASP A 117 8.49 9.66 8.08
C ASP A 117 8.44 11.08 7.49
N LEU A 118 7.72 11.98 8.13
CA LEU A 118 7.86 13.39 7.85
C LEU A 118 9.29 13.72 8.28
N GLU A 119 10.11 14.13 7.33
CA GLU A 119 11.31 14.85 7.73
C GLU A 119 10.81 16.02 8.58
N SER A 120 11.15 16.01 9.85
CA SER A 120 11.06 17.21 10.69
C SER A 120 12.07 18.18 10.07
N GLY A 121 11.62 18.86 9.01
CA GLY A 121 12.34 20.00 8.45
C GLY A 121 12.42 21.05 9.53
N GLY A 122 13.42 20.92 10.38
CA GLY A 122 13.90 22.00 11.23
C GLY A 122 14.44 23.09 10.33
N SER A 123 13.56 23.84 9.68
CA SER A 123 13.88 25.18 9.24
C SER A 123 13.95 26.01 10.50
N THR A 124 15.14 26.01 11.12
CA THR A 124 15.54 27.09 11.99
C THR A 124 15.61 28.33 11.10
N LEU A 125 14.48 29.06 11.04
CA LEU A 125 14.53 30.42 10.55
C LEU A 125 15.46 31.17 11.52
N ALA A 126 16.71 31.37 11.12
CA ALA A 126 17.57 32.35 11.72
C ALA A 126 16.85 33.68 11.57
N VAL A 127 16.27 34.18 12.66
CA VAL A 127 15.79 35.54 12.75
C VAL A 127 17.06 36.41 12.75
N SER A 128 17.42 36.93 11.60
CA SER A 128 18.37 38.03 11.51
C SER A 128 17.61 39.31 11.84
N ASP A 129 17.91 39.90 12.98
CA ASP A 129 17.51 41.27 13.31
C ASP A 129 18.11 42.23 12.26
N GLY A 130 17.26 42.72 11.41
CA GLY A 130 17.64 43.68 10.39
C GLY A 130 16.42 44.48 9.96
N THR A 131 16.29 45.67 10.53
CA THR A 131 15.36 46.74 10.13
C THR A 131 15.39 46.98 8.62
N GLY A 132 14.31 46.65 7.93
CA GLY A 132 14.10 46.92 6.51
C GLY A 132 12.61 47.02 6.21
N THR A 133 12.24 48.20 5.76
CA THR A 133 10.91 48.71 5.39
C THR A 133 10.17 47.77 4.45
N LEU A 134 8.92 47.47 4.83
CA LEU A 134 7.98 46.68 4.03
C LEU A 134 7.41 47.51 2.88
N GLU A 135 7.71 47.13 1.66
CA GLU A 135 6.87 47.43 0.52
C GLU A 135 6.23 46.13 0.02
N THR A 136 4.93 46.07 0.07
CA THR A 136 4.10 44.94 -0.38
C THR A 136 3.63 45.22 -1.81
N PRO A 137 3.90 44.39 -2.79
CA PRO A 137 3.10 44.37 -4.03
C PRO A 137 2.01 43.34 -3.93
N MET A 138 0.77 43.78 -4.00
CA MET A 138 -0.43 42.95 -4.17
C MET A 138 -0.45 42.34 -5.56
N PRO A 139 -0.67 41.03 -5.74
CA PRO A 139 -0.99 40.53 -7.08
C PRO A 139 -2.47 40.71 -7.39
N SER A 140 -2.72 41.25 -8.55
CA SER A 140 -4.03 41.50 -9.17
C SER A 140 -4.79 40.19 -9.41
N LEU A 141 -6.05 40.15 -9.01
CA LEU A 141 -7.04 39.15 -9.37
C LEU A 141 -7.36 39.30 -10.86
N VAL A 142 -6.98 38.31 -11.67
CA VAL A 142 -7.49 38.14 -13.02
C VAL A 142 -8.64 37.14 -12.96
N SER A 143 -9.84 37.67 -13.19
CA SER A 143 -11.06 36.91 -13.46
C SER A 143 -11.01 36.41 -14.90
N THR A 144 -11.07 35.10 -15.08
CA THR A 144 -11.49 34.52 -16.37
C THR A 144 -12.60 33.53 -16.13
N SER A 145 -13.79 33.98 -16.44
CA SER A 145 -14.96 33.15 -16.70
C SER A 145 -14.76 32.47 -18.06
N ASP A 146 -14.72 31.15 -18.10
CA ASP A 146 -15.01 30.38 -19.31
C ASP A 146 -15.76 29.10 -18.93
N THR A 147 -17.03 29.12 -19.25
CA THR A 147 -17.94 27.98 -19.26
C THR A 147 -17.91 27.38 -20.66
N PRO A 148 -17.63 26.10 -20.87
CA PRO A 148 -18.03 25.45 -22.11
C PRO A 148 -19.39 24.76 -21.94
N GLU A 149 -20.39 25.36 -22.53
CA GLU A 149 -21.64 24.74 -22.95
C GLU A 149 -21.36 23.81 -24.14
N ASN A 150 -21.64 22.51 -24.00
CA ASN A 150 -22.22 21.62 -25.02
C ASN A 150 -22.20 20.15 -24.60
N LEU A 151 -23.30 19.72 -24.03
CA LEU A 151 -23.68 18.31 -24.02
C LEU A 151 -24.90 18.16 -24.91
N ARG A 152 -24.65 17.84 -26.17
CA ARG A 152 -25.72 17.36 -27.07
C ARG A 152 -25.94 15.88 -26.83
N THR A 153 -27.10 15.57 -26.32
CA THR A 153 -27.75 14.26 -26.38
C THR A 153 -27.99 13.85 -27.81
N THR A 154 -27.56 12.66 -28.17
CA THR A 154 -28.10 11.94 -29.33
C THR A 154 -28.39 10.50 -28.88
N ASP A 155 -29.66 10.24 -28.67
CA ASP A 155 -30.22 8.90 -28.78
C ASP A 155 -30.18 8.44 -30.23
N PRO A 156 -30.03 7.16 -30.49
CA PRO A 156 -30.71 6.55 -31.60
C PRO A 156 -31.63 5.39 -31.12
N GLU A 157 -32.93 5.61 -31.31
CA GLU A 157 -33.90 4.55 -31.52
C GLU A 157 -33.57 3.75 -32.79
N GLY A 158 -33.95 2.45 -32.73
CA GLY A 158 -34.43 1.81 -33.93
C GLY A 158 -33.86 0.45 -34.27
N ALA A 159 -34.64 -0.57 -33.92
CA ALA A 159 -35.14 -1.64 -34.81
C ALA A 159 -34.15 -2.66 -35.44
N ALA A 160 -34.39 -3.86 -35.13
CA ALA A 160 -34.63 -5.12 -35.78
C ALA A 160 -34.00 -6.31 -35.04
#